data_5b3d341b90cb2eaf929c574adf3fe86f
#
_entry.id   5b3d341b90cb2eaf929c574adf3fe86f
#
_cell.length_a   1.000
_cell.length_b   1.000
_cell.length_c   1.000
_cell.angle_alpha   90.00
_cell.angle_beta   90.00
_cell.angle_gamma   90.00
#
_symmetry.space_group_name_H-M   'P 1'
#
loop_
_entity.id
_entity.type
_entity.pdbx_description
1 polymer ?
#
loop_
_entity_poly.entity_id
_entity_poly.type
_entity_poly.pdbx_seq_one_letter_code
_entity_poly.pdbx_strand_id
1 'polypeptide(L)'
;TKNIDEDGRVIRTMERTLNLESPDAVQRARQILIANYQHVIAYGLLRAPSLRRMRTGPDYIGWDPVFIWELALRGEIFQLVEPALLRRFHQGSISRVKTVKEMRKWVEPGTSAGMNFPHWTWAYERARSLFATPLPAGQKLRIGSVLLRATLWQKAQLVRDVTQAVRRALKLSDEYTF
;
A
#
# COMPACT_ATOMS: atom_id res chain seq x y z
N THR A 1 -7.94 14.83 4.50
CA THR A 1 -6.71 14.84 5.33
C THR A 1 -6.00 16.17 5.15
N LYS A 2 -5.50 16.76 6.25
CA LYS A 2 -4.59 17.91 6.22
C LYS A 2 -3.22 17.48 6.71
N ASN A 3 -2.18 17.87 5.97
CA ASN A 3 -0.81 17.73 6.42
C ASN A 3 -0.42 18.97 7.22
N ILE A 4 0.16 18.78 8.41
CA ILE A 4 0.60 19.86 9.30
C ILE A 4 2.09 19.74 9.61
N ASP A 5 2.76 20.82 9.91
CA ASP A 5 4.14 20.87 10.37
C ASP A 5 4.29 20.54 11.87
N GLU A 6 5.47 20.72 12.39
CA GLU A 6 5.78 20.50 13.82
C GLU A 6 5.00 21.45 14.72
N ASP A 7 4.73 22.67 14.26
CA ASP A 7 4.01 23.72 14.98
C ASP A 7 2.47 23.60 14.83
N GLY A 8 1.97 22.65 14.02
CA GLY A 8 0.54 22.46 13.78
C GLY A 8 -0.01 23.32 12.64
N ARG A 9 0.84 24.04 11.90
CA ARG A 9 0.38 24.83 10.74
C ARG A 9 0.10 23.92 9.55
N VAL A 10 -0.97 24.21 8.81
CA VAL A 10 -1.34 23.43 7.63
C VAL A 10 -0.34 23.67 6.50
N ILE A 11 0.36 22.62 6.10
CA ILE A 11 1.30 22.63 4.96
C ILE A 11 0.55 22.34 3.65
N ARG A 12 -0.39 21.40 3.71
CA ARG A 12 -1.14 20.93 2.52
C ARG A 12 -2.48 20.34 2.93
N THR A 13 -3.53 20.68 2.19
CA THR A 13 -4.81 19.96 2.24
C THR A 13 -4.85 18.93 1.11
N MET A 14 -5.17 17.69 1.45
CA MET A 14 -5.35 16.61 0.47
C MET A 14 -6.81 16.61 0.03
N GLU A 15 -7.03 16.86 -1.23
CA GLU A 15 -8.34 16.78 -1.85
C GLU A 15 -8.76 15.32 -2.10
N ARG A 16 -10.03 15.11 -2.35
CA ARG A 16 -10.58 13.82 -2.77
C ARG A 16 -10.03 13.47 -4.16
N THR A 17 -9.27 12.40 -4.26
CA THR A 17 -8.65 11.97 -5.53
C THR A 17 -9.17 10.63 -6.06
N LEU A 18 -9.90 9.87 -5.23
CA LEU A 18 -10.37 8.53 -5.58
C LEU A 18 -11.90 8.42 -5.50
N ASN A 19 -12.49 7.77 -6.49
CA ASN A 19 -13.88 7.35 -6.45
C ASN A 19 -13.96 5.88 -6.04
N LEU A 20 -13.94 5.61 -4.74
CA LEU A 20 -14.03 4.27 -4.17
C LEU A 20 -15.43 3.92 -3.66
N GLU A 21 -16.42 4.78 -3.92
CA GLU A 21 -17.83 4.59 -3.59
C GLU A 21 -18.60 3.83 -4.68
N SER A 22 -17.93 3.50 -5.80
CA SER A 22 -18.54 2.71 -6.86
C SER A 22 -18.97 1.33 -6.35
N PRO A 23 -20.18 0.84 -6.68
CA PRO A 23 -20.59 -0.54 -6.37
C PRO A 23 -19.77 -1.58 -7.15
N ASP A 24 -19.18 -1.21 -8.29
CA ASP A 24 -18.34 -2.10 -9.10
C ASP A 24 -16.92 -2.24 -8.52
N ALA A 25 -16.61 -3.44 -8.03
CA ALA A 25 -15.28 -3.78 -7.50
C ALA A 25 -14.15 -3.58 -8.54
N VAL A 26 -14.45 -3.73 -9.84
CA VAL A 26 -13.45 -3.51 -10.91
C VAL A 26 -13.05 -2.04 -10.98
N GLN A 27 -14.02 -1.13 -10.85
CA GLN A 27 -13.74 0.31 -10.84
C GLN A 27 -12.93 0.70 -9.59
N ARG A 28 -13.30 0.23 -8.41
CA ARG A 28 -12.55 0.49 -7.18
C ARG A 28 -11.11 -0.04 -7.26
N ALA A 29 -10.95 -1.28 -7.71
CA ALA A 29 -9.64 -1.90 -7.91
C ALA A 29 -8.76 -1.10 -8.87
N ARG A 30 -9.33 -0.64 -9.99
CA ARG A 30 -8.63 0.20 -10.97
C ARG A 30 -8.15 1.52 -10.36
N GLN A 31 -9.00 2.19 -9.57
CA GLN A 31 -8.65 3.43 -8.89
C GLN A 31 -7.44 3.25 -7.96
N ILE A 32 -7.43 2.20 -7.16
CA ILE A 32 -6.32 1.90 -6.24
C ILE A 32 -5.00 1.61 -6.97
N LEU A 33 -5.05 0.94 -8.13
CA LEU A 33 -3.84 0.56 -8.86
C LEU A 33 -3.22 1.69 -9.69
N ILE A 34 -4.04 2.63 -10.16
CA ILE A 34 -3.61 3.66 -11.13
C ILE A 34 -3.38 5.01 -10.45
N ALA A 35 -4.16 5.34 -9.44
CA ALA A 35 -4.08 6.65 -8.81
C ALA A 35 -2.88 6.76 -7.86
N ASN A 36 -2.21 7.91 -7.92
CA ASN A 36 -1.22 8.29 -6.92
C ASN A 36 -1.96 8.84 -5.69
N TYR A 37 -2.12 8.03 -4.66
CA TYR A 37 -2.80 8.41 -3.43
C TYR A 37 -1.93 8.15 -2.21
N GLN A 38 -2.20 8.91 -1.15
CA GLN A 38 -1.58 8.62 0.15
C GLN A 38 -2.35 7.50 0.86
N HIS A 39 -1.63 6.60 1.53
CA HIS A 39 -2.21 5.43 2.22
C HIS A 39 -2.99 5.80 3.51
N VAL A 40 -3.47 7.03 3.61
CA VAL A 40 -4.26 7.53 4.75
C VAL A 40 -5.62 6.87 4.92
N ILE A 41 -6.12 6.20 3.88
CA ILE A 41 -7.36 5.40 3.95
C ILE A 41 -7.28 4.33 5.05
N ALA A 42 -6.10 3.80 5.32
CA ALA A 42 -5.87 2.81 6.36
C ALA A 42 -6.20 3.32 7.79
N TYR A 43 -6.26 4.63 7.99
CA TYR A 43 -6.61 5.28 9.26
C TYR A 43 -8.09 5.65 9.37
N GLY A 44 -8.90 5.20 8.44
CA GLY A 44 -10.35 5.42 8.43
C GLY A 44 -11.10 4.52 9.41
N LEU A 45 -12.40 4.75 9.52
CA LEU A 45 -13.30 3.88 10.29
C LEU A 45 -13.63 2.65 9.47
N LEU A 46 -13.40 1.47 10.04
CA LEU A 46 -13.64 0.19 9.41
C LEU A 46 -14.73 -0.58 10.16
N ARG A 47 -15.64 -1.22 9.42
CA ARG A 47 -16.61 -2.13 10.02
C ARG A 47 -15.89 -3.39 10.53
N ALA A 48 -16.00 -3.69 11.81
CA ALA A 48 -15.32 -4.85 12.42
C ALA A 48 -15.60 -6.19 11.71
N PRO A 49 -16.81 -6.51 11.21
CA PRO A 49 -17.02 -7.71 10.41
C PRO A 49 -16.24 -7.77 9.11
N SER A 50 -16.01 -6.61 8.45
CA SER A 50 -15.18 -6.52 7.25
C SER A 50 -13.72 -6.79 7.58
N LEU A 51 -13.23 -6.17 8.66
CA LEU A 51 -11.85 -6.34 9.11
C LEU A 51 -11.53 -7.81 9.49
N ARG A 52 -12.43 -8.50 10.18
CA ARG A 52 -12.24 -9.91 10.55
C ARG A 52 -12.14 -10.87 9.36
N ARG A 53 -12.62 -10.46 8.20
CA ARG A 53 -12.58 -11.25 6.95
C ARG A 53 -11.35 -10.93 6.11
N MET A 54 -10.56 -9.94 6.52
CA MET A 54 -9.35 -9.57 5.79
C MET A 54 -8.22 -10.52 6.14
N ARG A 55 -7.38 -10.77 5.15
CA ARG A 55 -6.20 -11.63 5.27
C ARG A 55 -4.93 -10.83 5.51
N THR A 56 -4.97 -9.55 5.15
CA THR A 56 -3.79 -8.68 5.17
C THR A 56 -3.55 -8.18 6.58
N GLY A 57 -2.43 -8.54 7.15
CA GLY A 57 -1.92 -8.07 8.43
C GLY A 57 -0.57 -7.36 8.29
N PRO A 58 -0.03 -6.79 9.34
CA PRO A 58 1.23 -6.03 9.32
C PRO A 58 2.49 -6.92 9.29
N ASP A 59 2.45 -8.03 8.54
CA ASP A 59 3.50 -9.05 8.55
C ASP A 59 4.69 -8.70 7.63
N TYR A 60 4.61 -7.58 6.88
CA TYR A 60 5.65 -7.14 5.96
C TYR A 60 5.64 -5.63 5.74
N ILE A 61 6.79 -5.11 5.29
CA ILE A 61 6.97 -3.67 5.06
C ILE A 61 6.06 -3.19 3.92
N GLY A 62 5.31 -2.10 4.16
CA GLY A 62 4.39 -1.53 3.18
C GLY A 62 3.16 -2.40 2.96
N TRP A 63 2.62 -3.00 4.00
CA TRP A 63 1.37 -3.77 3.98
C TRP A 63 0.13 -2.90 3.67
N ASP A 64 0.17 -1.63 4.00
CA ASP A 64 -0.93 -0.67 3.85
C ASP A 64 -1.48 -0.55 2.42
N PRO A 65 -0.70 -0.52 1.32
CA PRO A 65 -1.26 -0.55 -0.03
C PRO A 65 -2.03 -1.84 -0.34
N VAL A 66 -1.63 -2.97 0.22
CA VAL A 66 -2.33 -4.24 0.02
C VAL A 66 -3.59 -4.31 0.89
N PHE A 67 -3.52 -3.77 2.10
CA PHE A 67 -4.67 -3.64 2.98
C PHE A 67 -5.78 -2.79 2.33
N ILE A 68 -5.44 -1.62 1.79
CA ILE A 68 -6.39 -0.73 1.09
C ILE A 68 -6.94 -1.41 -0.16
N TRP A 69 -6.11 -2.14 -0.90
CA TRP A 69 -6.53 -2.95 -2.04
C TRP A 69 -7.58 -3.98 -1.63
N GLU A 70 -7.34 -4.74 -0.57
CA GLU A 70 -8.29 -5.75 -0.09
C GLU A 70 -9.60 -5.12 0.39
N LEU A 71 -9.56 -3.96 1.07
CA LEU A 71 -10.74 -3.18 1.43
C LEU A 71 -11.57 -2.83 0.18
N ALA A 72 -10.91 -2.29 -0.86
CA ALA A 72 -11.57 -1.88 -2.09
C ALA A 72 -12.19 -3.06 -2.87
N LEU A 73 -11.62 -4.27 -2.76
CA LEU A 73 -12.22 -5.47 -3.34
C LEU A 73 -13.50 -5.90 -2.60
N ARG A 74 -13.55 -5.70 -1.28
CA ARG A 74 -14.64 -6.20 -0.43
C ARG A 74 -15.81 -5.25 -0.30
N GLY A 75 -15.62 -3.96 -0.49
CA GLY A 75 -16.69 -2.99 -0.32
C GLY A 75 -16.34 -1.58 -0.78
N GLU A 76 -17.32 -0.73 -0.67
CA GLU A 76 -17.23 0.69 -0.94
C GLU A 76 -16.45 1.39 0.18
N ILE A 77 -15.70 2.43 -0.18
CA ILE A 77 -14.95 3.25 0.76
C ILE A 77 -15.41 4.70 0.57
N PHE A 78 -16.08 5.21 1.57
CA PHE A 78 -16.62 6.58 1.57
C PHE A 78 -15.58 7.56 2.11
N GLN A 79 -15.35 8.63 1.40
CA GLN A 79 -14.45 9.70 1.82
C GLN A 79 -15.27 10.88 2.37
N LEU A 80 -14.99 11.26 3.61
CA LEU A 80 -15.58 12.46 4.19
C LEU A 80 -15.10 13.70 3.43
N VAL A 81 -16.03 14.63 3.19
CA VAL A 81 -15.73 15.91 2.52
C VAL A 81 -14.79 16.75 3.39
N GLU A 82 -15.07 16.79 4.69
CA GLU A 82 -14.24 17.51 5.65
C GLU A 82 -13.02 16.67 6.07
N PRO A 83 -11.82 17.27 6.10
CA PRO A 83 -10.62 16.58 6.56
C PRO A 83 -10.69 16.26 8.05
N ALA A 84 -10.93 15.00 8.39
CA ALA A 84 -11.00 14.53 9.78
C ALA A 84 -9.65 14.04 10.34
N LEU A 85 -8.60 13.92 9.49
CA LEU A 85 -7.28 13.46 9.89
C LEU A 85 -6.25 14.57 9.69
N LEU A 86 -5.52 14.92 10.77
CA LEU A 86 -4.33 15.77 10.72
C LEU A 86 -3.09 14.90 10.76
N ARG A 87 -2.29 14.92 9.67
CA ARG A 87 -1.05 14.18 9.57
C ARG A 87 0.14 15.11 9.81
N ARG A 88 0.85 14.91 10.92
CA ARG A 88 2.02 15.72 11.26
C ARG A 88 3.27 15.24 10.52
N PHE A 89 3.99 16.18 9.92
CA PHE A 89 5.28 15.97 9.30
C PHE A 89 6.38 16.57 10.17
N HIS A 90 7.29 15.75 10.67
CA HIS A 90 8.43 16.13 11.47
C HIS A 90 9.67 15.33 11.04
N GLN A 91 10.85 15.69 11.54
CA GLN A 91 12.10 15.04 11.15
C GLN A 91 12.13 13.54 11.44
N GLY A 92 11.51 13.08 12.54
CA GLY A 92 11.38 11.68 12.90
C GLY A 92 10.20 10.94 12.23
N SER A 93 9.50 11.54 11.26
CA SER A 93 8.37 10.86 10.59
C SER A 93 8.83 9.66 9.77
N ILE A 94 8.17 8.53 9.91
CA ILE A 94 8.42 7.31 9.12
C ILE A 94 8.31 7.56 7.60
N SER A 95 7.53 8.55 7.18
CA SER A 95 7.42 8.97 5.78
C SER A 95 8.69 9.60 5.21
N ARG A 96 9.67 9.93 6.04
CA ARG A 96 11.00 10.43 5.63
C ARG A 96 12.04 9.32 5.56
N VAL A 97 11.71 8.13 6.03
CA VAL A 97 12.59 6.96 5.97
C VAL A 97 12.77 6.56 4.51
N LYS A 98 14.02 6.52 4.06
CA LYS A 98 14.38 6.23 2.66
C LYS A 98 14.87 4.82 2.42
N THR A 99 15.31 4.14 3.50
CA THR A 99 15.90 2.81 3.38
C THR A 99 15.05 1.74 4.04
N VAL A 100 15.06 0.54 3.49
CA VAL A 100 14.38 -0.62 4.08
C VAL A 100 14.95 -0.95 5.47
N LYS A 101 16.27 -0.74 5.68
CA LYS A 101 16.93 -0.96 6.95
C LYS A 101 16.37 -0.06 8.06
N GLU A 102 16.15 1.22 7.77
CA GLU A 102 15.52 2.15 8.70
C GLU A 102 14.04 1.80 8.93
N MET A 103 13.31 1.48 7.87
CA MET A 103 11.90 1.08 7.95
C MET A 103 11.72 -0.15 8.86
N ARG A 104 12.63 -1.13 8.77
CA ARG A 104 12.60 -2.33 9.61
C ARG A 104 12.78 -2.03 11.09
N LYS A 105 13.63 -1.09 11.43
CA LYS A 105 13.78 -0.68 12.86
C LYS A 105 12.47 -0.24 13.48
N TRP A 106 11.56 0.29 12.65
CA TRP A 106 10.22 0.73 13.09
C TRP A 106 9.19 -0.40 13.14
N VAL A 107 9.24 -1.32 12.15
CA VAL A 107 8.19 -2.34 11.96
C VAL A 107 8.54 -3.63 12.69
N GLU A 108 9.81 -4.01 12.70
CA GLU A 108 10.28 -5.29 13.24
C GLU A 108 11.58 -5.12 14.03
N PRO A 109 11.55 -4.53 15.24
CA PRO A 109 12.74 -4.42 16.08
C PRO A 109 13.30 -5.83 16.39
N GLY A 110 14.51 -6.12 15.93
CA GLY A 110 15.23 -7.37 16.24
C GLY A 110 15.20 -8.45 15.15
N THR A 111 14.52 -8.26 14.02
CA THR A 111 14.60 -9.21 12.90
C THR A 111 15.84 -8.99 12.03
N SER A 112 16.50 -10.10 11.68
CA SER A 112 17.65 -10.09 10.76
C SER A 112 17.20 -9.73 9.32
N ALA A 113 18.12 -9.10 8.57
CA ALA A 113 17.88 -8.66 7.22
C ALA A 113 17.68 -9.83 6.23
N GLY A 114 16.49 -10.40 6.16
CA GLY A 114 16.11 -11.31 5.07
C GLY A 114 16.12 -10.58 3.71
N MET A 115 16.16 -11.36 2.64
CA MET A 115 16.08 -10.86 1.27
C MET A 115 14.69 -10.27 1.04
N ASN A 116 14.60 -8.97 0.75
CA ASN A 116 13.33 -8.28 0.56
C ASN A 116 13.09 -7.94 -0.90
N PHE A 117 11.93 -8.37 -1.36
CA PHE A 117 11.38 -8.03 -2.66
C PHE A 117 10.03 -7.33 -2.46
N PRO A 118 10.00 -6.06 -1.98
CA PRO A 118 8.75 -5.42 -1.58
C PRO A 118 7.74 -5.35 -2.72
N HIS A 119 8.15 -4.98 -3.94
CA HIS A 119 7.24 -4.87 -5.08
C HIS A 119 6.70 -6.24 -5.52
N TRP A 120 7.51 -7.29 -5.46
CA TRP A 120 7.05 -8.66 -5.71
C TRP A 120 6.10 -9.14 -4.63
N THR A 121 6.40 -8.85 -3.36
CA THR A 121 5.51 -9.17 -2.23
C THR A 121 4.16 -8.48 -2.40
N TRP A 122 4.14 -7.21 -2.74
CA TRP A 122 2.89 -6.46 -2.98
C TRP A 122 2.10 -7.03 -4.17
N ALA A 123 2.76 -7.38 -5.27
CA ALA A 123 2.10 -7.98 -6.42
C ALA A 123 1.49 -9.35 -6.07
N TYR A 124 2.26 -10.18 -5.36
CA TYR A 124 1.82 -11.49 -4.89
C TYR A 124 0.63 -11.39 -3.92
N GLU A 125 0.73 -10.56 -2.88
CA GLU A 125 -0.33 -10.42 -1.87
C GLU A 125 -1.60 -9.80 -2.45
N ARG A 126 -1.48 -8.88 -3.42
CA ARG A 126 -2.65 -8.37 -4.16
C ARG A 126 -3.32 -9.46 -4.98
N ALA A 127 -2.57 -10.28 -5.68
CA ALA A 127 -3.14 -11.42 -6.42
C ALA A 127 -3.79 -12.43 -5.47
N ARG A 128 -3.11 -12.78 -4.39
CA ARG A 128 -3.61 -13.70 -3.35
C ARG A 128 -4.91 -13.21 -2.72
N SER A 129 -5.00 -11.93 -2.36
CA SER A 129 -6.23 -11.36 -1.79
C SER A 129 -7.37 -11.28 -2.82
N LEU A 130 -7.07 -11.02 -4.09
CA LEU A 130 -8.06 -11.08 -5.17
C LEU A 130 -8.70 -12.47 -5.28
N PHE A 131 -7.90 -13.53 -5.30
CA PHE A 131 -8.42 -14.90 -5.38
C PHE A 131 -9.18 -15.31 -4.13
N ALA A 132 -8.78 -14.83 -2.95
CA ALA A 132 -9.44 -15.12 -1.69
C ALA A 132 -10.74 -14.32 -1.47
N THR A 133 -10.95 -13.22 -2.19
CA THR A 133 -12.17 -12.41 -2.06
C THR A 133 -13.33 -13.10 -2.79
N PRO A 134 -14.54 -13.16 -2.20
CA PRO A 134 -15.71 -13.81 -2.80
C PRO A 134 -16.34 -12.93 -3.90
N LEU A 135 -15.66 -12.80 -5.04
CA LEU A 135 -16.10 -12.09 -6.23
C LEU A 135 -16.46 -13.09 -7.35
N PRO A 136 -17.42 -12.75 -8.24
CA PRO A 136 -17.69 -13.54 -9.42
C PRO A 136 -16.44 -13.75 -10.30
N ALA A 137 -16.31 -14.90 -10.94
CA ALA A 137 -15.13 -15.24 -11.75
C ALA A 137 -14.83 -14.21 -12.83
N GLY A 138 -15.87 -13.68 -13.52
CA GLY A 138 -15.72 -12.64 -14.53
C GLY A 138 -15.13 -11.33 -13.95
N GLN A 139 -15.52 -10.94 -12.73
CA GLN A 139 -14.92 -9.77 -12.07
C GLN A 139 -13.47 -10.05 -11.69
N LYS A 140 -13.16 -11.24 -11.14
CA LYS A 140 -11.77 -11.64 -10.83
C LYS A 140 -10.87 -11.57 -12.05
N LEU A 141 -11.33 -12.06 -13.19
CA LEU A 141 -10.57 -12.00 -14.44
C LEU A 141 -10.30 -10.55 -14.88
N ARG A 142 -11.33 -9.69 -14.85
CA ARG A 142 -11.20 -8.27 -15.18
C ARG A 142 -10.24 -7.54 -14.23
N ILE A 143 -10.36 -7.76 -12.93
CA ILE A 143 -9.47 -7.18 -11.91
C ILE A 143 -8.06 -7.73 -12.07
N GLY A 144 -7.91 -9.04 -12.32
CA GLY A 144 -6.63 -9.70 -12.55
C GLY A 144 -5.89 -9.12 -13.77
N SER A 145 -6.61 -8.82 -14.85
CA SER A 145 -6.00 -8.18 -16.03
C SER A 145 -5.51 -6.77 -15.74
N VAL A 146 -6.24 -5.99 -14.93
CA VAL A 146 -5.80 -4.66 -14.50
C VAL A 146 -4.60 -4.75 -13.57
N LEU A 147 -4.61 -5.70 -12.62
CA LEU A 147 -3.48 -5.94 -11.72
C LEU A 147 -2.22 -6.35 -12.48
N LEU A 148 -2.34 -7.28 -13.43
CA LEU A 148 -1.21 -7.71 -14.27
C LEU A 148 -0.63 -6.52 -15.05
N ARG A 149 -1.48 -5.71 -15.69
CA ARG A 149 -1.04 -4.51 -16.43
C ARG A 149 -0.33 -3.51 -15.51
N ALA A 150 -0.87 -3.23 -14.33
CA ALA A 150 -0.26 -2.34 -13.34
C ALA A 150 1.09 -2.88 -12.85
N THR A 151 1.19 -4.19 -12.62
CA THR A 151 2.44 -4.86 -12.22
C THR A 151 3.50 -4.77 -13.33
N LEU A 152 3.11 -5.01 -14.58
CA LEU A 152 4.02 -4.86 -15.74
C LEU A 152 4.46 -3.42 -15.95
N TRP A 153 3.62 -2.45 -15.62
CA TRP A 153 4.03 -1.03 -15.66
C TRP A 153 5.10 -0.71 -14.62
N GLN A 154 5.11 -1.41 -13.49
CA GLN A 154 6.12 -1.29 -12.44
C GLN A 154 7.33 -2.22 -12.65
N LYS A 155 7.57 -2.71 -13.88
CA LYS A 155 8.66 -3.64 -14.19
C LYS A 155 10.05 -3.16 -13.74
N ALA A 156 10.29 -1.86 -13.83
CA ALA A 156 11.57 -1.27 -13.39
C ALA A 156 11.81 -1.47 -11.89
N GLN A 157 10.76 -1.33 -11.06
CA GLN A 157 10.83 -1.57 -9.62
C GLN A 157 11.01 -3.06 -9.31
N LEU A 158 10.33 -3.94 -10.06
CA LEU A 158 10.48 -5.39 -9.90
C LEU A 158 11.91 -5.84 -10.24
N VAL A 159 12.48 -5.32 -11.33
CA VAL A 159 13.88 -5.58 -11.71
C VAL A 159 14.84 -5.00 -10.66
N ARG A 160 14.57 -3.79 -10.16
CA ARG A 160 15.36 -3.18 -9.10
C ARG A 160 15.39 -4.02 -7.83
N ASP A 161 14.27 -4.61 -7.40
CA ASP A 161 14.22 -5.51 -6.26
C ASP A 161 15.22 -6.67 -6.44
N VAL A 162 15.21 -7.31 -7.60
CA VAL A 162 16.11 -8.43 -7.91
C VAL A 162 17.56 -7.99 -7.97
N THR A 163 17.87 -6.91 -8.68
CA THR A 163 19.26 -6.41 -8.81
C THR A 163 19.85 -6.01 -7.46
N GLN A 164 19.04 -5.40 -6.58
CA GLN A 164 19.49 -5.04 -5.24
C GLN A 164 19.66 -6.27 -4.33
N ALA A 165 18.83 -7.29 -4.50
CA ALA A 165 19.00 -8.55 -3.79
C ALA A 165 20.31 -9.24 -4.21
N VAL A 166 20.61 -9.26 -5.50
CA VAL A 166 21.87 -9.82 -6.02
C VAL A 166 23.09 -9.04 -5.51
N ARG A 167 23.04 -7.68 -5.56
CA ARG A 167 24.12 -6.84 -5.03
C ARG A 167 24.41 -7.11 -3.57
N ARG A 168 23.38 -7.31 -2.74
CA ARG A 168 23.53 -7.67 -1.33
C ARG A 168 24.13 -9.05 -1.14
N ALA A 169 23.67 -10.04 -1.91
CA ALA A 169 24.23 -11.39 -1.87
C ALA A 169 25.73 -11.41 -2.21
N LEU A 170 26.15 -10.52 -3.13
CA LEU A 170 27.54 -10.32 -3.52
C LEU A 170 28.31 -9.32 -2.62
N LYS A 171 27.68 -8.85 -1.52
CA LYS A 171 28.28 -7.84 -0.59
C LYS A 171 28.71 -6.53 -1.28
N LEU A 172 28.09 -6.18 -2.41
CA LEU A 172 28.41 -4.97 -3.17
C LEU A 172 27.68 -3.73 -2.68
N SER A 173 26.62 -3.87 -1.91
CA SER A 173 25.92 -2.77 -1.22
C SER A 173 25.04 -3.30 -0.09
N ASP A 174 25.00 -2.57 1.02
CA ASP A 174 24.17 -2.90 2.21
C ASP A 174 22.83 -2.14 2.27
N GLU A 175 22.58 -1.21 1.35
CA GLU A 175 21.43 -0.32 1.42
C GLU A 175 20.43 -0.57 0.28
N TYR A 176 19.17 -0.77 0.69
CA TYR A 176 18.00 -0.77 -0.20
C TYR A 176 17.26 0.56 -0.01
N THR A 177 17.08 1.30 -1.12
CA THR A 177 16.25 2.52 -1.18
C THR A 177 14.96 2.25 -1.96
N PHE A 178 13.85 2.80 -1.48
CA PHE A 178 12.53 2.72 -2.12
C PHE A 178 12.45 3.55 -3.41
#